data_9f61c504d5170a3f686d758f22c54b45
#
_entry.id   9f61c504d5170a3f686d758f22c54b45
#
_cell.length_a   1.000
_cell.length_b   1.000
_cell.length_c   1.000
_cell.angle_alpha   90.00
_cell.angle_beta   90.00
_cell.angle_gamma   90.00
#
_symmetry.space_group_name_H-M   'P 1'
#
loop_
_entity.id
_entity.type
_entity.pdbx_description
1 polymer ?
#
loop_
_entity_poly.entity_id
_entity_poly.type
_entity_poly.pdbx_seq_one_letter_code
_entity_poly.pdbx_strand_id
1 'polypeptide(L)'
;MLKLLGALLILSVGVFSAFVSVQYEKKRLTVIDGWIDLILYIRGQIDCYLLPIDDILSGGDRALFEACMSPSNAADLPAMLEASGIYLDGDAKHTLESFVREIGAGYREEQLKRCDFFISSLRNQRERIAAALPMRVRLCATLC
;
A
#
# COMPACT_ATOMS: atom_id res chain seq x y z
N MET A 1 -19.47 -7.33 -42.26
CA MET A 1 -18.18 -6.67 -41.96
C MET A 1 -18.31 -5.70 -40.79
N LEU A 2 -19.17 -4.70 -40.82
CA LEU A 2 -19.30 -3.69 -39.75
C LEU A 2 -19.68 -4.28 -38.37
N LYS A 3 -20.55 -5.27 -38.33
CA LYS A 3 -20.98 -5.96 -37.09
C LYS A 3 -19.87 -6.77 -36.45
N LEU A 4 -18.99 -7.39 -37.24
CA LEU A 4 -17.83 -8.13 -36.74
C LEU A 4 -16.76 -7.19 -36.20
N LEU A 5 -16.55 -6.05 -36.82
CA LEU A 5 -15.63 -5.02 -36.35
C LEU A 5 -16.08 -4.45 -34.99
N GLY A 6 -17.40 -4.19 -34.84
CA GLY A 6 -17.98 -3.74 -33.59
C GLY A 6 -17.84 -4.75 -32.45
N ALA A 7 -18.08 -6.03 -32.72
CA ALA A 7 -17.92 -7.10 -31.74
C ALA A 7 -16.46 -7.24 -31.30
N LEU A 8 -15.51 -7.15 -32.21
CA LEU A 8 -14.07 -7.22 -31.92
C LEU A 8 -13.60 -6.03 -31.06
N LEU A 9 -14.15 -4.85 -31.32
CA LEU A 9 -13.86 -3.63 -30.54
C LEU A 9 -14.37 -3.75 -29.10
N ILE A 10 -15.59 -4.26 -28.90
CA ILE A 10 -16.16 -4.46 -27.57
C ILE A 10 -15.36 -5.49 -26.79
N LEU A 11 -14.97 -6.60 -27.42
CA LEU A 11 -14.13 -7.63 -26.80
C LEU A 11 -12.75 -7.07 -26.38
N SER A 12 -12.10 -6.29 -27.23
CA SER A 12 -10.79 -5.72 -26.91
C SER A 12 -10.86 -4.73 -25.73
N VAL A 13 -11.91 -3.92 -25.64
CA VAL A 13 -12.12 -3.00 -24.51
C VAL A 13 -12.37 -3.79 -23.21
N GLY A 14 -13.16 -4.87 -23.27
CA GLY A 14 -13.42 -5.72 -22.11
C GLY A 14 -12.14 -6.38 -21.54
N VAL A 15 -11.33 -6.97 -22.42
CA VAL A 15 -10.05 -7.61 -22.03
C VAL A 15 -9.08 -6.58 -21.47
N PHE A 16 -8.97 -5.41 -22.10
CA PHE A 16 -8.09 -4.34 -21.62
C PHE A 16 -8.52 -3.81 -20.26
N SER A 17 -9.81 -3.60 -20.05
CA SER A 17 -10.36 -3.17 -18.76
C SER A 17 -10.08 -4.18 -17.62
N ALA A 18 -10.25 -5.47 -17.90
CA ALA A 18 -9.93 -6.54 -16.95
C ALA A 18 -8.44 -6.56 -16.59
N PHE A 19 -7.56 -6.42 -17.59
CA PHE A 19 -6.12 -6.37 -17.38
C PHE A 19 -5.70 -5.19 -16.50
N VAL A 20 -6.20 -4.00 -16.79
CA VAL A 20 -5.92 -2.79 -15.99
C VAL A 20 -6.38 -2.95 -14.55
N SER A 21 -7.57 -3.53 -14.32
CA SER A 21 -8.09 -3.78 -12.97
C SER A 21 -7.20 -4.73 -12.16
N VAL A 22 -6.70 -5.80 -12.77
CA VAL A 22 -5.78 -6.74 -12.11
C VAL A 22 -4.44 -6.08 -11.77
N GLN A 23 -3.90 -5.28 -12.68
CA GLN A 23 -2.66 -4.55 -12.44
C GLN A 23 -2.81 -3.53 -11.29
N TYR A 24 -3.94 -2.84 -11.24
CA TYR A 24 -4.25 -1.90 -10.15
C TYR A 24 -4.30 -2.61 -8.79
N GLU A 25 -4.99 -3.74 -8.69
CA GLU A 25 -5.05 -4.50 -7.43
C GLU A 25 -3.68 -5.06 -6.99
N LYS A 26 -2.85 -5.53 -7.94
CA LYS A 26 -1.48 -5.92 -7.64
C LYS A 26 -0.65 -4.75 -7.12
N LYS A 27 -0.82 -3.56 -7.71
CA LYS A 27 -0.13 -2.35 -7.25
C LYS A 27 -0.57 -1.95 -5.84
N ARG A 28 -1.86 -2.07 -5.52
CA ARG A 28 -2.37 -1.86 -4.16
C ARG A 28 -1.67 -2.76 -3.14
N LEU A 29 -1.57 -4.06 -3.43
CA LEU A 29 -0.87 -5.01 -2.55
C LEU A 29 0.60 -4.62 -2.37
N THR A 30 1.28 -4.25 -3.44
CA THR A 30 2.68 -3.81 -3.37
C THR A 30 2.85 -2.57 -2.50
N VAL A 31 1.95 -1.60 -2.60
CA VAL A 31 1.99 -0.37 -1.79
C VAL A 31 1.74 -0.68 -0.31
N ILE A 32 0.76 -1.53 0.00
CA ILE A 32 0.50 -1.96 1.38
C ILE A 32 1.69 -2.73 1.96
N ASP A 33 2.29 -3.64 1.20
CA ASP A 33 3.50 -4.35 1.61
C ASP A 33 4.67 -3.38 1.87
N GLY A 34 4.84 -2.37 1.04
CA GLY A 34 5.83 -1.33 1.24
C GLY A 34 5.63 -0.56 2.55
N TRP A 35 4.40 -0.20 2.89
CA TRP A 35 4.09 0.44 4.17
C TRP A 35 4.32 -0.49 5.37
N ILE A 36 3.97 -1.77 5.26
CA ILE A 36 4.25 -2.76 6.31
C ILE A 36 5.75 -2.85 6.55
N ASP A 37 6.56 -2.96 5.51
CA ASP A 37 8.02 -3.03 5.60
C ASP A 37 8.61 -1.76 6.20
N LEU A 38 8.10 -0.59 5.84
CA LEU A 38 8.51 0.69 6.42
C LEU A 38 8.20 0.76 7.91
N ILE A 39 7.00 0.36 8.33
CA ILE A 39 6.61 0.36 9.75
C ILE A 39 7.45 -0.64 10.54
N LEU A 40 7.76 -1.81 9.97
CA LEU A 40 8.68 -2.80 10.57
C LEU A 40 10.08 -2.23 10.76
N TYR A 41 10.59 -1.50 9.76
CA TYR A 41 11.87 -0.81 9.86
C TYR A 41 11.86 0.24 10.98
N ILE A 42 10.86 1.11 11.02
CA ILE A 42 10.69 2.13 12.06
C ILE A 42 10.62 1.47 13.44
N ARG A 43 9.84 0.41 13.58
CA ARG A 43 9.72 -0.37 14.82
C ARG A 43 11.07 -0.90 15.28
N GLY A 44 11.84 -1.49 14.38
CA GLY A 44 13.17 -2.00 14.67
C GLY A 44 14.15 -0.93 15.14
N GLN A 45 14.11 0.26 14.53
CA GLN A 45 14.94 1.39 14.94
C GLN A 45 14.55 1.94 16.32
N ILE A 46 13.26 2.04 16.59
CA ILE A 46 12.78 2.44 17.94
C ILE A 46 13.19 1.42 18.99
N ASP A 47 13.12 0.12 18.65
CA ASP A 47 13.49 -0.95 19.57
C ASP A 47 14.98 -0.96 19.91
N CYS A 48 15.83 -0.78 18.91
CA CYS A 48 17.28 -0.90 19.06
C CYS A 48 17.97 0.38 19.51
N TYR A 49 17.54 1.55 19.02
CA TYR A 49 18.34 2.78 19.10
C TYR A 49 17.66 3.97 19.76
N LEU A 50 16.36 3.92 20.05
CA LEU A 50 15.61 5.03 20.65
C LEU A 50 15.74 6.36 19.88
N LEU A 51 15.92 6.29 18.57
CA LEU A 51 16.11 7.47 17.72
C LEU A 51 14.80 8.23 17.50
N PRO A 52 14.85 9.57 17.36
CA PRO A 52 13.74 10.35 16.86
C PRO A 52 13.30 9.89 15.49
N ILE A 53 12.01 10.04 15.17
CA ILE A 53 11.45 9.56 13.90
C ILE A 53 12.14 10.19 12.67
N ASP A 54 12.53 11.43 12.74
CA ASP A 54 13.22 12.13 11.67
C ASP A 54 14.60 11.53 11.38
N ASP A 55 15.34 11.14 12.41
CA ASP A 55 16.63 10.47 12.28
C ASP A 55 16.46 9.05 11.72
N ILE A 56 15.43 8.33 12.14
CA ILE A 56 15.07 7.01 11.61
C ILE A 56 14.79 7.10 10.10
N LEU A 57 13.99 8.07 9.69
CA LEU A 57 13.63 8.25 8.30
C LEU A 57 14.82 8.68 7.44
N SER A 58 15.69 9.54 7.96
CA SER A 58 16.90 9.96 7.23
C SER A 58 17.92 8.83 7.01
N GLY A 59 17.94 7.83 7.89
CA GLY A 59 18.81 6.65 7.80
C GLY A 59 18.22 5.47 7.01
N GLY A 60 16.98 5.59 6.52
CA GLY A 60 16.28 4.51 5.82
C GLY A 60 16.83 4.20 4.43
N ASP A 61 16.68 2.95 3.99
CA ASP A 61 17.03 2.54 2.64
C ASP A 61 16.05 3.16 1.61
N ARG A 62 16.61 3.65 0.53
CA ARG A 62 15.85 4.21 -0.59
C ARG A 62 14.79 3.25 -1.14
N ALA A 63 15.09 1.96 -1.19
CA ALA A 63 14.15 0.93 -1.65
C ALA A 63 12.87 0.87 -0.82
N LEU A 64 12.95 1.10 0.50
CA LEU A 64 11.77 1.16 1.38
C LEU A 64 10.85 2.34 1.02
N PHE A 65 11.44 3.49 0.75
CA PHE A 65 10.68 4.70 0.40
C PHE A 65 10.10 4.62 -1.01
N GLU A 66 10.82 4.04 -1.96
CA GLU A 66 10.31 3.81 -3.32
C GLU A 66 9.10 2.85 -3.31
N ALA A 67 9.11 1.82 -2.48
CA ALA A 67 7.98 0.90 -2.31
C ALA A 67 6.72 1.61 -1.80
N CYS A 68 6.88 2.65 -0.96
CA CYS A 68 5.80 3.51 -0.47
C CYS A 68 5.48 4.69 -1.42
N MET A 69 6.02 4.69 -2.62
CA MET A 69 5.81 5.75 -3.63
C MET A 69 6.28 7.14 -3.18
N SER A 70 7.42 7.23 -2.49
CA SER A 70 7.98 8.53 -2.11
C SER A 70 8.24 9.41 -3.37
N PRO A 71 7.67 10.62 -3.43
CA PRO A 71 7.81 11.48 -4.61
C PRO A 71 9.18 12.13 -4.75
N SER A 72 10.00 12.10 -3.71
CA SER A 72 11.33 12.71 -3.65
C SER A 72 12.27 11.90 -2.77
N ASN A 73 13.55 12.25 -2.77
CA ASN A 73 14.54 11.66 -1.85
C ASN A 73 14.32 12.03 -0.37
N ALA A 74 13.31 12.81 -0.06
CA ALA A 74 12.95 13.18 1.29
C ALA A 74 11.98 12.14 1.87
N ALA A 75 12.35 11.53 2.96
CA ALA A 75 11.52 10.63 3.74
C ALA A 75 10.51 11.43 4.58
N ASP A 76 9.47 11.91 3.96
CA ASP A 76 8.36 12.62 4.61
C ASP A 76 7.10 11.74 4.58
N LEU A 77 6.71 11.24 5.75
CA LEU A 77 5.58 10.32 5.89
C LEU A 77 4.25 10.89 5.36
N PRO A 78 3.87 12.16 5.64
CA PRO A 78 2.69 12.76 5.06
C PRO A 78 2.70 12.81 3.53
N ALA A 79 3.82 13.20 2.92
CA ALA A 79 3.96 13.25 1.47
C ALA A 79 3.91 11.86 0.83
N MET A 80 4.51 10.86 1.46
CA MET A 80 4.45 9.46 1.04
C MET A 80 3.02 8.92 1.10
N LEU A 81 2.28 9.25 2.15
CA LEU A 81 0.89 8.86 2.31
C LEU A 81 0.00 9.48 1.23
N GLU A 82 0.19 10.74 0.92
CA GLU A 82 -0.53 11.42 -0.15
C GLU A 82 -0.25 10.79 -1.52
N ALA A 83 1.01 10.53 -1.83
CA ALA A 83 1.42 9.89 -3.10
C ALA A 83 0.88 8.47 -3.25
N SER A 84 0.86 7.69 -2.16
CA SER A 84 0.34 6.31 -2.15
C SER A 84 -1.19 6.23 -2.07
N GLY A 85 -1.86 7.31 -1.68
CA GLY A 85 -3.30 7.37 -1.41
C GLY A 85 -4.19 6.94 -2.57
N ILE A 86 -3.71 7.05 -3.82
CA ILE A 86 -4.42 6.59 -5.03
C ILE A 86 -4.62 5.07 -5.03
N TYR A 87 -3.68 4.32 -4.44
CA TYR A 87 -3.71 2.85 -4.38
C TYR A 87 -4.25 2.30 -3.08
N LEU A 88 -4.53 3.15 -2.09
CA LEU A 88 -5.07 2.76 -0.80
C LEU A 88 -6.61 2.87 -0.81
N ASP A 89 -7.28 1.86 -0.27
CA ASP A 89 -8.70 1.99 0.03
C ASP A 89 -8.93 2.87 1.27
N GLY A 90 -10.21 3.19 1.53
CA GLY A 90 -10.55 4.06 2.64
C GLY A 90 -10.06 3.56 4.00
N ASP A 91 -10.14 2.25 4.24
CA ASP A 91 -9.71 1.63 5.50
C ASP A 91 -8.18 1.69 5.66
N ALA A 92 -7.42 1.32 4.62
CA ALA A 92 -5.97 1.35 4.63
C ALA A 92 -5.45 2.79 4.75
N LYS A 93 -6.04 3.72 4.02
CA LYS A 93 -5.70 5.14 4.08
C LYS A 93 -5.91 5.70 5.48
N HIS A 94 -7.09 5.46 6.08
CA HIS A 94 -7.41 5.92 7.43
C HIS A 94 -6.45 5.32 8.48
N THR A 95 -6.12 4.03 8.33
CA THR A 95 -5.14 3.35 9.20
C THR A 95 -3.77 4.03 9.13
N LEU A 96 -3.29 4.33 7.93
CA LEU A 96 -1.99 4.99 7.73
C LEU A 96 -2.00 6.47 8.14
N GLU A 97 -3.09 7.19 7.94
CA GLU A 97 -3.25 8.56 8.45
C GLU A 97 -3.15 8.60 9.98
N SER A 98 -3.75 7.64 10.66
CA SER A 98 -3.64 7.51 12.11
C SER A 98 -2.21 7.18 12.53
N PHE A 99 -1.54 6.26 11.83
CA PHE A 99 -0.13 5.93 12.08
C PHE A 99 0.77 7.16 11.94
N VAL A 100 0.70 7.88 10.84
CA VAL A 100 1.53 9.07 10.56
C VAL A 100 1.32 10.16 11.61
N ARG A 101 0.09 10.31 12.11
CA ARG A 101 -0.21 11.29 13.16
C ARG A 101 0.29 10.90 14.54
N GLU A 102 0.30 9.60 14.85
CA GLU A 102 0.58 9.09 16.19
C GLU A 102 2.04 8.67 16.40
N ILE A 103 2.78 8.39 15.31
CA ILE A 103 4.17 7.97 15.40
C ILE A 103 5.06 9.12 15.92
N GLY A 104 6.03 8.79 16.75
CA GLY A 104 6.93 9.76 17.37
C GLY A 104 6.41 10.38 18.67
N ALA A 105 5.17 10.11 19.06
CA ALA A 105 4.59 10.58 20.34
C ALA A 105 4.54 9.43 21.37
N GLY A 106 4.92 9.73 22.61
CA GLY A 106 4.86 8.79 23.74
C GLY A 106 6.15 8.02 24.01
N TYR A 107 6.07 7.12 24.98
CA TYR A 107 7.20 6.32 25.40
C TYR A 107 7.50 5.18 24.42
N ARG A 108 8.74 4.66 24.44
CA ARG A 108 9.21 3.57 23.57
C ARG A 108 8.25 2.39 23.50
N GLU A 109 7.84 1.85 24.66
CA GLU A 109 6.95 0.69 24.70
C GLU A 109 5.59 0.96 24.07
N GLU A 110 5.07 2.17 24.22
CA GLU A 110 3.83 2.60 23.60
C GLU A 110 3.95 2.71 22.08
N GLN A 111 5.05 3.27 21.61
CA GLN A 111 5.34 3.37 20.17
C GLN A 111 5.49 1.97 19.54
N LEU A 112 6.18 1.03 20.20
CA LEU A 112 6.30 -0.35 19.72
C LEU A 112 4.94 -1.04 19.63
N LYS A 113 4.07 -0.89 20.63
CA LYS A 113 2.70 -1.44 20.60
C LYS A 113 1.87 -0.83 19.47
N ARG A 114 2.00 0.47 19.23
CA ARG A 114 1.33 1.14 18.09
C ARG A 114 1.81 0.57 16.76
N CYS A 115 3.12 0.44 16.55
CA CYS A 115 3.66 -0.17 15.34
C CYS A 115 3.09 -1.58 15.14
N ASP A 116 3.05 -2.42 16.17
CA ASP A 116 2.50 -3.78 16.10
C ASP A 116 1.02 -3.78 15.74
N PHE A 117 0.25 -2.86 16.31
CA PHE A 117 -1.17 -2.70 15.98
C PHE A 117 -1.38 -2.31 14.51
N PHE A 118 -0.66 -1.31 14.00
CA PHE A 118 -0.80 -0.87 12.63
C PHE A 118 -0.32 -1.92 11.62
N ILE A 119 0.78 -2.63 11.92
CA ILE A 119 1.25 -3.76 11.12
C ILE A 119 0.17 -4.85 11.02
N SER A 120 -0.42 -5.23 12.14
CA SER A 120 -1.48 -6.25 12.17
C SER A 120 -2.72 -5.81 11.39
N SER A 121 -3.12 -4.56 11.54
CA SER A 121 -4.25 -3.98 10.81
C SER A 121 -4.02 -4.00 9.30
N LEU A 122 -2.85 -3.56 8.85
CA LEU A 122 -2.49 -3.55 7.42
C LEU A 122 -2.38 -4.97 6.85
N ARG A 123 -1.82 -5.93 7.61
CA ARG A 123 -1.77 -7.34 7.20
C ARG A 123 -3.15 -7.93 7.00
N ASN A 124 -4.08 -7.67 7.90
CA ASN A 124 -5.47 -8.13 7.77
C ASN A 124 -6.16 -7.52 6.54
N GLN A 125 -5.92 -6.25 6.26
CA GLN A 125 -6.45 -5.59 5.07
C GLN A 125 -5.82 -6.17 3.79
N ARG A 126 -4.51 -6.40 3.79
CA ARG A 126 -3.78 -7.04 2.69
C ARG A 126 -4.33 -8.43 2.38
N GLU A 127 -4.55 -9.26 3.41
CA GLU A 127 -5.11 -10.61 3.25
C GLU A 127 -6.51 -10.57 2.64
N ARG A 128 -7.36 -9.65 3.07
CA ARG A 128 -8.70 -9.47 2.48
C ARG A 128 -8.63 -9.10 0.99
N ILE A 129 -7.75 -8.20 0.61
CA ILE A 129 -7.54 -7.80 -0.78
C ILE A 129 -6.97 -8.96 -1.59
N ALA A 130 -5.97 -9.68 -1.07
CA ALA A 130 -5.37 -10.82 -1.73
C ALA A 130 -6.36 -11.98 -1.92
N ALA A 131 -7.24 -12.23 -0.96
CA ALA A 131 -8.28 -13.25 -1.05
C ALA A 131 -9.37 -12.90 -2.09
N ALA A 132 -9.68 -11.61 -2.28
CA ALA A 132 -10.66 -11.15 -3.27
C ALA A 132 -10.12 -11.17 -4.72
N LEU A 133 -8.81 -11.16 -4.90
CA LEU A 133 -8.15 -11.07 -6.20
C LEU A 133 -8.49 -12.24 -7.14
N PRO A 134 -8.41 -13.52 -6.74
CA PRO A 134 -8.72 -14.64 -7.62
C PRO A 134 -10.20 -14.68 -8.03
N MET A 135 -11.11 -14.25 -7.16
CA MET A 135 -12.53 -14.15 -7.50
C MET A 135 -12.78 -13.09 -8.57
N ARG A 136 -12.16 -11.93 -8.47
CA ARG A 136 -12.27 -10.86 -9.49
C ARG A 136 -11.67 -11.28 -10.82
N VAL A 137 -10.53 -11.94 -10.82
CA VAL A 137 -9.90 -12.49 -12.02
C VAL A 137 -10.80 -13.53 -12.69
N ARG A 138 -11.42 -14.42 -11.93
CA ARG A 138 -12.37 -15.44 -12.45
C ARG A 138 -13.62 -14.79 -13.04
N LEU A 139 -14.19 -13.77 -12.38
CA LEU A 139 -15.35 -13.05 -12.90
C LEU A 139 -15.02 -12.35 -14.22
N CYS A 140 -13.86 -11.73 -14.35
CA CYS A 140 -13.42 -11.13 -15.60
C CYS A 140 -13.23 -12.18 -16.71
N ALA A 141 -12.73 -13.37 -16.38
CA ALA A 141 -12.53 -14.46 -17.35
C ALA A 141 -13.85 -15.13 -17.78
N THR A 142 -14.91 -15.08 -16.96
CA THR A 142 -16.24 -15.66 -17.31
C THR A 142 -17.12 -14.69 -18.06
N LEU A 143 -16.82 -13.37 -18.02
CA LEU A 143 -17.56 -12.33 -18.75
C LEU A 143 -16.96 -12.03 -20.15
N CYS A 144 -15.79 -12.57 -20.48
CA CYS A 144 -15.17 -12.56 -21.81
C CYS A 144 -15.37 -13.88 -22.51
#